data_5b2627a123fb48391a3089f5aa32727c
#
_entry.id   5b2627a123fb48391a3089f5aa32727c
#
_cell.length_a   1.000
_cell.length_b   1.000
_cell.length_c   1.000
_cell.angle_alpha   90.00
_cell.angle_beta   90.00
_cell.angle_gamma   90.00
#
_symmetry.space_group_name_H-M   'P 1'
#
loop_
_entity.id
_entity.type
_entity.pdbx_description
1 polymer ?
#
loop_
_entity_poly.entity_id
_entity_poly.type
_entity_poly.pdbx_seq_one_letter_code
_entity_poly.pdbx_strand_id
1 'polypeptide(L)'
;MKTVAILQSNYIPWKGYFDMIAAVDEFVIYDEVQFTKNDWRNRNRIKTPQGVQWLSIPVGSDIQRRICDVELPAGPWAEKHWRTLVANYSRAPYFEDVARWLKPLYMERRFSRLSELNVALIKAICEYLGVRTVISDCSSFEYSPGKSERLVSICKQSGATRYLSGPAARNYLDEATFTAEGVAVEWFDYVGYPEYPQLWGSFEHAVTILDLLFCCGPAAPQYMRYVK
;
A
#
# COMPACT_ATOMS: atom_id res chain seq x y z
N MET A 1 20.41 -6.85 -12.99
CA MET A 1 19.67 -7.71 -12.02
C MET A 1 18.33 -7.07 -11.77
N LYS A 2 17.23 -7.82 -11.84
CA LYS A 2 15.88 -7.29 -11.58
C LYS A 2 15.42 -7.69 -10.17
N THR A 3 14.93 -6.73 -9.41
CA THR A 3 14.36 -6.92 -8.06
C THR A 3 12.83 -6.78 -8.12
N VAL A 4 12.14 -7.72 -7.52
CA VAL A 4 10.68 -7.73 -7.43
C VAL A 4 10.24 -7.73 -5.97
N ALA A 5 9.15 -7.03 -5.65
CA ALA A 5 8.40 -7.21 -4.41
C ALA A 5 6.98 -7.66 -4.75
N ILE A 6 6.43 -8.56 -3.94
CA ILE A 6 5.09 -9.14 -4.15
C ILE A 6 4.32 -8.95 -2.84
N LEU A 7 3.29 -8.09 -2.86
CA LEU A 7 2.55 -7.74 -1.65
C LEU A 7 1.09 -7.45 -1.96
N GLN A 8 0.22 -7.73 -1.01
CA GLN A 8 -1.20 -7.41 -1.13
C GLN A 8 -1.43 -5.91 -1.16
N SER A 9 -2.48 -5.47 -1.87
CA SER A 9 -2.90 -4.08 -1.82
C SER A 9 -3.41 -3.69 -0.44
N ASN A 10 -3.08 -2.48 0.00
CA ASN A 10 -3.54 -1.91 1.25
C ASN A 10 -4.32 -0.61 0.99
N TYR A 11 -5.31 -0.33 1.83
CA TYR A 11 -6.05 0.92 1.77
C TYR A 11 -5.19 2.07 2.30
N ILE A 12 -4.90 3.06 1.42
CA ILE A 12 -4.07 4.24 1.73
C ILE A 12 -2.88 3.92 2.64
N PRO A 13 -1.93 3.04 2.22
CA PRO A 13 -0.88 2.52 3.10
C PRO A 13 0.00 3.61 3.73
N TRP A 14 0.77 3.24 4.74
CA TRP A 14 1.79 4.11 5.34
C TRP A 14 3.01 4.28 4.43
N LYS A 15 3.88 5.27 4.72
CA LYS A 15 5.01 5.64 3.86
C LYS A 15 5.98 4.48 3.55
N GLY A 16 6.20 3.54 4.47
CA GLY A 16 7.09 2.39 4.23
C GLY A 16 6.62 1.43 3.16
N TYR A 17 5.32 1.35 2.89
CA TYR A 17 4.79 0.58 1.78
C TYR A 17 5.23 1.16 0.43
N PHE A 18 5.22 2.49 0.30
CA PHE A 18 5.65 3.19 -0.91
C PHE A 18 7.17 3.18 -1.08
N ASP A 19 7.92 3.18 0.03
CA ASP A 19 9.36 2.98 -0.04
C ASP A 19 9.72 1.57 -0.52
N MET A 20 8.97 0.54 -0.13
CA MET A 20 9.17 -0.80 -0.70
C MET A 20 8.87 -0.81 -2.20
N ILE A 21 7.82 -0.11 -2.66
CA ILE A 21 7.56 0.05 -4.09
C ILE A 21 8.74 0.73 -4.78
N ALA A 22 9.24 1.84 -4.23
CA ALA A 22 10.34 2.60 -4.81
C ALA A 22 11.69 1.84 -4.82
N ALA A 23 11.86 0.85 -3.95
CA ALA A 23 13.09 0.06 -3.81
C ALA A 23 13.24 -1.07 -4.85
N VAL A 24 12.23 -1.31 -5.71
CA VAL A 24 12.22 -2.44 -6.64
C VAL A 24 11.97 -1.99 -8.08
N ASP A 25 12.35 -2.85 -9.03
CA ASP A 25 12.10 -2.62 -10.46
C ASP A 25 10.63 -2.90 -10.82
N GLU A 26 10.02 -3.88 -10.13
CA GLU A 26 8.62 -4.23 -10.31
C GLU A 26 7.97 -4.59 -8.97
N PHE A 27 6.76 -4.08 -8.75
CA PHE A 27 5.93 -4.36 -7.59
C PHE A 27 4.67 -5.08 -8.04
N VAL A 28 4.50 -6.34 -7.61
CA VAL A 28 3.35 -7.17 -7.98
C VAL A 28 2.28 -7.07 -6.90
N ILE A 29 1.10 -6.58 -7.27
CA ILE A 29 -0.09 -6.61 -6.41
C ILE A 29 -0.58 -8.05 -6.30
N TYR A 30 -0.63 -8.56 -5.05
CA TYR A 30 -0.89 -9.97 -4.76
C TYR A 30 -2.24 -10.19 -4.07
N ASP A 31 -3.33 -9.87 -4.77
CA ASP A 31 -4.67 -9.84 -4.21
C ASP A 31 -5.49 -11.12 -4.48
N GLU A 32 -4.94 -12.11 -5.18
CA GLU A 32 -5.56 -13.44 -5.33
C GLU A 32 -5.35 -14.37 -4.13
N VAL A 33 -5.11 -13.79 -2.97
CA VAL A 33 -5.00 -14.49 -1.69
C VAL A 33 -6.17 -14.15 -0.77
N GLN A 34 -6.33 -14.97 0.26
CA GLN A 34 -7.44 -14.84 1.20
C GLN A 34 -7.48 -13.44 1.86
N PHE A 35 -8.66 -12.85 1.89
CA PHE A 35 -8.94 -11.62 2.63
C PHE A 35 -8.82 -11.84 4.14
N THR A 36 -8.21 -10.89 4.83
CA THR A 36 -8.07 -10.90 6.29
C THR A 36 -8.92 -9.82 6.93
N LYS A 37 -9.71 -10.19 7.93
CA LYS A 37 -10.56 -9.27 8.68
C LYS A 37 -9.70 -8.35 9.58
N ASN A 38 -10.12 -7.09 9.68
CA ASN A 38 -9.48 -6.11 10.56
C ASN A 38 -7.98 -5.87 10.24
N ASP A 39 -7.63 -5.93 8.99
CA ASP A 39 -6.28 -5.74 8.47
C ASP A 39 -6.19 -4.51 7.56
N TRP A 40 -4.99 -4.17 7.12
CA TRP A 40 -4.69 -3.00 6.30
C TRP A 40 -5.35 -3.00 4.91
N ARG A 41 -5.99 -4.11 4.49
CA ARG A 41 -6.67 -4.24 3.19
C ARG A 41 -7.79 -3.23 3.02
N ASN A 42 -8.60 -3.03 4.06
CA ASN A 42 -9.80 -2.20 3.99
C ASN A 42 -9.83 -1.07 5.02
N ARG A 43 -8.75 -0.83 5.76
CA ARG A 43 -8.66 0.25 6.74
C ARG A 43 -7.25 0.77 6.93
N ASN A 44 -7.16 2.02 7.37
CA ASN A 44 -5.89 2.60 7.82
C ASN A 44 -6.16 3.68 8.87
N ARG A 45 -5.11 4.21 9.46
CA ARG A 45 -5.17 5.21 10.53
C ARG A 45 -4.83 6.58 10.00
N ILE A 46 -5.54 7.59 10.49
CA ILE A 46 -5.25 9.01 10.29
C ILE A 46 -4.97 9.67 11.64
N LYS A 47 -4.32 10.82 11.63
CA LYS A 47 -4.12 11.65 12.81
C LYS A 47 -5.22 12.70 12.93
N THR A 48 -5.71 12.89 14.14
CA THR A 48 -6.76 13.86 14.46
C THR A 48 -6.40 14.65 15.73
N PRO A 49 -7.08 15.75 16.05
CA PRO A 49 -6.87 16.45 17.32
C PRO A 49 -7.10 15.59 18.57
N GLN A 50 -7.90 14.52 18.45
CA GLN A 50 -8.21 13.58 19.54
C GLN A 50 -7.29 12.35 19.54
N GLY A 51 -6.27 12.31 18.70
CA GLY A 51 -5.36 11.17 18.54
C GLY A 51 -5.58 10.41 17.23
N VAL A 52 -5.16 9.16 17.19
CA VAL A 52 -5.23 8.32 16.00
C VAL A 52 -6.64 7.75 15.81
N GLN A 53 -7.19 7.87 14.61
CA GLN A 53 -8.51 7.36 14.23
C GLN A 53 -8.42 6.41 13.04
N TRP A 54 -9.22 5.34 13.05
CA TRP A 54 -9.36 4.44 11.92
C TRP A 54 -10.31 4.99 10.86
N LEU A 55 -9.90 4.92 9.60
CA LEU A 55 -10.78 4.95 8.44
C LEU A 55 -10.97 3.52 7.94
N SER A 56 -12.18 3.00 8.02
CA SER A 56 -12.49 1.62 7.65
C SER A 56 -13.59 1.57 6.60
N ILE A 57 -13.32 0.91 5.47
CA ILE A 57 -14.33 0.60 4.46
C ILE A 57 -15.13 -0.60 4.99
N PRO A 58 -16.48 -0.51 5.07
CA PRO A 58 -17.30 -1.54 5.71
C PRO A 58 -17.59 -2.71 4.77
N VAL A 59 -16.57 -3.46 4.37
CA VAL A 59 -16.64 -4.60 3.43
C VAL A 59 -17.17 -5.90 4.06
N GLY A 60 -17.62 -5.86 5.31
CA GLY A 60 -18.10 -7.04 6.02
C GLY A 60 -16.95 -7.88 6.63
N SER A 61 -17.31 -9.06 7.14
CA SER A 61 -16.42 -9.93 7.91
C SER A 61 -16.16 -11.30 7.27
N ASP A 62 -16.68 -11.53 6.07
CA ASP A 62 -16.44 -12.77 5.34
C ASP A 62 -14.97 -12.84 4.89
N ILE A 63 -14.24 -13.81 5.46
CA ILE A 63 -12.84 -14.09 5.15
C ILE A 63 -12.65 -15.24 4.17
N GLN A 64 -13.74 -15.84 3.66
CA GLN A 64 -13.68 -16.98 2.74
C GLN A 64 -13.52 -16.56 1.27
N ARG A 65 -13.24 -15.30 1.02
CA ARG A 65 -13.04 -14.72 -0.31
C ARG A 65 -11.61 -14.20 -0.49
N ARG A 66 -11.15 -14.09 -1.73
CA ARG A 66 -9.87 -13.45 -2.05
C ARG A 66 -10.02 -11.93 -1.92
N ILE A 67 -8.89 -11.21 -1.76
CA ILE A 67 -8.89 -9.73 -1.69
C ILE A 67 -9.47 -9.13 -2.98
N CYS A 68 -9.10 -9.69 -4.14
CA CYS A 68 -9.61 -9.23 -5.45
C CYS A 68 -11.12 -9.46 -5.64
N ASP A 69 -11.75 -10.33 -4.85
CA ASP A 69 -13.19 -10.61 -4.90
C ASP A 69 -14.02 -9.78 -3.91
N VAL A 70 -13.36 -8.99 -3.06
CA VAL A 70 -14.04 -8.15 -2.06
C VAL A 70 -14.76 -7.00 -2.76
N GLU A 71 -16.09 -7.03 -2.75
CA GLU A 71 -16.92 -5.96 -3.28
C GLU A 71 -16.94 -4.74 -2.34
N LEU A 72 -16.95 -3.56 -2.91
CA LEU A 72 -17.16 -2.33 -2.16
C LEU A 72 -18.66 -2.18 -1.83
N PRO A 73 -18.96 -1.79 -0.58
CA PRO A 73 -20.37 -1.66 -0.18
C PRO A 73 -21.03 -0.47 -0.87
N ALA A 74 -22.31 -0.60 -1.13
CA ALA A 74 -23.13 0.54 -1.46
C ALA A 74 -23.20 1.54 -0.30
N GLY A 75 -23.48 2.81 -0.61
CA GLY A 75 -23.69 3.84 0.41
C GLY A 75 -22.53 4.85 0.52
N PRO A 76 -22.62 5.78 1.49
CA PRO A 76 -21.83 7.01 1.51
C PRO A 76 -20.47 6.86 2.21
N TRP A 77 -19.86 5.66 2.24
CA TRP A 77 -18.58 5.44 2.93
C TRP A 77 -17.46 6.31 2.36
N ALA A 78 -17.39 6.45 1.04
CA ALA A 78 -16.38 7.25 0.36
C ALA A 78 -16.52 8.74 0.71
N GLU A 79 -17.77 9.26 0.67
CA GLU A 79 -18.07 10.63 1.10
C GLU A 79 -17.74 10.87 2.58
N LYS A 80 -18.03 9.90 3.46
CA LYS A 80 -17.69 9.98 4.89
C LYS A 80 -16.17 10.02 5.08
N HIS A 81 -15.41 9.18 4.38
CA HIS A 81 -13.94 9.18 4.44
C HIS A 81 -13.39 10.51 3.94
N TRP A 82 -13.87 11.01 2.79
CA TRP A 82 -13.45 12.30 2.27
C TRP A 82 -13.74 13.44 3.27
N ARG A 83 -14.95 13.52 3.82
CA ARG A 83 -15.30 14.53 4.84
C ARG A 83 -14.41 14.41 6.08
N THR A 84 -14.05 13.21 6.49
CA THR A 84 -13.15 12.99 7.63
C THR A 84 -11.74 13.50 7.31
N LEU A 85 -11.23 13.26 6.10
CA LEU A 85 -9.94 13.81 5.65
C LEU A 85 -9.98 15.34 5.63
N VAL A 86 -11.02 15.95 5.07
CA VAL A 86 -11.20 17.43 5.07
C VAL A 86 -11.21 17.98 6.50
N ALA A 87 -12.01 17.38 7.39
CA ALA A 87 -12.13 17.86 8.77
C ALA A 87 -10.80 17.86 9.54
N ASN A 88 -9.91 16.90 9.25
CA ASN A 88 -8.66 16.71 9.98
C ASN A 88 -7.44 17.32 9.29
N TYR A 89 -7.47 17.52 7.97
CA TYR A 89 -6.29 17.95 7.20
C TYR A 89 -6.45 19.21 6.38
N SER A 90 -7.63 19.85 6.35
CA SER A 90 -7.85 21.09 5.56
C SER A 90 -6.93 22.27 5.96
N ARG A 91 -6.32 22.22 7.14
CA ARG A 91 -5.34 23.21 7.60
C ARG A 91 -3.89 22.85 7.25
N ALA A 92 -3.66 21.65 6.69
CA ALA A 92 -2.32 21.22 6.30
C ALA A 92 -1.82 22.04 5.10
N PRO A 93 -0.52 22.37 5.03
CA PRO A 93 0.04 23.26 4.01
C PRO A 93 -0.22 22.83 2.57
N TYR A 94 -0.30 21.50 2.33
CA TYR A 94 -0.46 20.92 0.99
C TYR A 94 -1.80 20.22 0.80
N PHE A 95 -2.80 20.53 1.65
CA PHE A 95 -4.11 19.90 1.55
C PHE A 95 -4.74 20.07 0.17
N GLU A 96 -4.79 21.31 -0.35
CA GLU A 96 -5.42 21.62 -1.64
C GLU A 96 -4.68 20.96 -2.82
N ASP A 97 -3.35 20.87 -2.73
CA ASP A 97 -2.54 20.19 -3.76
C ASP A 97 -2.85 18.68 -3.83
N VAL A 98 -2.85 18.01 -2.70
CA VAL A 98 -3.20 16.58 -2.61
C VAL A 98 -4.68 16.36 -2.91
N ALA A 99 -5.58 17.23 -2.42
CA ALA A 99 -7.02 17.11 -2.64
C ALA A 99 -7.38 17.15 -4.13
N ARG A 100 -6.64 17.87 -4.95
CA ARG A 100 -6.89 18.01 -6.40
C ARG A 100 -6.95 16.67 -7.13
N TRP A 101 -6.07 15.74 -6.78
CA TRP A 101 -6.04 14.41 -7.39
C TRP A 101 -6.73 13.33 -6.54
N LEU A 102 -6.77 13.49 -5.21
CA LEU A 102 -7.33 12.50 -4.30
C LEU A 102 -8.86 12.54 -4.25
N LYS A 103 -9.46 13.74 -4.22
CA LYS A 103 -10.92 13.90 -4.15
C LYS A 103 -11.66 13.19 -5.29
N PRO A 104 -11.26 13.27 -6.56
CA PRO A 104 -11.89 12.54 -7.64
C PRO A 104 -11.94 11.03 -7.44
N LEU A 105 -10.93 10.43 -6.78
CA LEU A 105 -10.91 9.00 -6.48
C LEU A 105 -11.99 8.59 -5.47
N TYR A 106 -12.36 9.49 -4.56
CA TYR A 106 -13.43 9.26 -3.59
C TYR A 106 -14.82 9.65 -4.09
N MET A 107 -14.93 10.73 -4.86
CA MET A 107 -16.20 11.39 -5.12
C MET A 107 -16.74 11.18 -6.54
N GLU A 108 -15.87 10.96 -7.52
CA GLU A 108 -16.24 10.95 -8.94
C GLU A 108 -16.07 9.57 -9.56
N ARG A 109 -14.97 8.86 -9.26
CA ARG A 109 -14.72 7.52 -9.78
C ARG A 109 -15.61 6.49 -9.06
N ARG A 110 -15.99 5.47 -9.83
CA ARG A 110 -16.72 4.33 -9.30
C ARG A 110 -15.82 3.10 -9.35
N PHE A 111 -15.67 2.44 -8.22
CA PHE A 111 -14.98 1.18 -8.10
C PHE A 111 -15.98 0.14 -7.60
N SER A 112 -15.93 -1.06 -8.16
CA SER A 112 -16.78 -2.18 -7.74
C SER A 112 -16.09 -3.02 -6.67
N ARG A 113 -14.75 -3.08 -6.71
CA ARG A 113 -13.94 -3.95 -5.86
C ARG A 113 -12.95 -3.18 -5.01
N LEU A 114 -12.66 -3.73 -3.83
CA LEU A 114 -11.67 -3.16 -2.88
C LEU A 114 -10.28 -3.07 -3.52
N SER A 115 -9.85 -4.11 -4.23
CA SER A 115 -8.56 -4.15 -4.89
C SER A 115 -8.43 -3.05 -5.96
N GLU A 116 -9.47 -2.82 -6.77
CA GLU A 116 -9.50 -1.74 -7.77
C GLU A 116 -9.26 -0.36 -7.14
N LEU A 117 -9.95 -0.07 -6.04
CA LEU A 117 -9.79 1.18 -5.30
C LEU A 117 -8.37 1.30 -4.73
N ASN A 118 -7.89 0.25 -4.04
CA ASN A 118 -6.57 0.26 -3.44
C ASN A 118 -5.47 0.49 -4.47
N VAL A 119 -5.53 -0.22 -5.59
CA VAL A 119 -4.56 -0.08 -6.69
C VAL A 119 -4.61 1.32 -7.31
N ALA A 120 -5.82 1.88 -7.50
CA ALA A 120 -5.96 3.24 -8.02
C ALA A 120 -5.34 4.28 -7.07
N LEU A 121 -5.57 4.15 -5.76
CA LEU A 121 -4.99 5.01 -4.73
C LEU A 121 -3.46 4.85 -4.67
N ILE A 122 -2.94 3.62 -4.70
CA ILE A 122 -1.50 3.33 -4.69
C ILE A 122 -0.84 3.97 -5.93
N LYS A 123 -1.40 3.78 -7.12
CA LYS A 123 -0.85 4.35 -8.35
C LYS A 123 -0.85 5.89 -8.34
N ALA A 124 -1.93 6.51 -7.89
CA ALA A 124 -2.02 7.97 -7.79
C ALA A 124 -1.01 8.55 -6.77
N ILE A 125 -0.79 7.86 -5.65
CA ILE A 125 0.22 8.26 -4.67
C ILE A 125 1.65 8.07 -5.24
N CYS A 126 1.92 6.96 -5.94
CA CYS A 126 3.19 6.75 -6.63
C CYS A 126 3.47 7.83 -7.67
N GLU A 127 2.46 8.21 -8.46
CA GLU A 127 2.56 9.31 -9.44
C GLU A 127 2.91 10.64 -8.75
N TYR A 128 2.20 10.98 -7.66
CA TYR A 128 2.47 12.19 -6.88
C TYR A 128 3.89 12.22 -6.29
N LEU A 129 4.38 11.06 -5.84
CA LEU A 129 5.74 10.90 -5.30
C LEU A 129 6.83 10.79 -6.38
N GLY A 130 6.48 10.73 -7.66
CA GLY A 130 7.45 10.52 -8.74
C GLY A 130 8.03 9.10 -8.80
N VAL A 131 7.40 8.12 -8.15
CA VAL A 131 7.81 6.71 -8.16
C VAL A 131 7.48 6.09 -9.51
N ARG A 132 8.49 5.54 -10.20
CA ARG A 132 8.40 4.99 -11.57
C ARG A 132 8.41 3.47 -11.63
N THR A 133 8.38 2.80 -10.50
CA THR A 133 8.34 1.33 -10.40
C THR A 133 7.17 0.77 -11.21
N VAL A 134 7.40 -0.29 -11.96
CA VAL A 134 6.33 -1.00 -12.67
C VAL A 134 5.41 -1.65 -11.64
N ILE A 135 4.11 -1.35 -11.67
CA ILE A 135 3.11 -1.98 -10.80
C ILE A 135 2.27 -2.92 -11.66
N SER A 136 2.48 -4.22 -11.48
CA SER A 136 1.76 -5.31 -12.16
C SER A 136 0.75 -5.98 -11.21
N ASP A 137 -0.12 -6.79 -11.79
CA ASP A 137 -1.13 -7.57 -11.06
C ASP A 137 -0.76 -9.06 -11.10
N CYS A 138 -0.95 -9.75 -9.99
CA CYS A 138 -0.62 -11.16 -9.89
C CYS A 138 -1.44 -12.05 -10.86
N SER A 139 -2.62 -11.62 -11.28
CA SER A 139 -3.43 -12.34 -12.29
C SER A 139 -2.75 -12.46 -13.67
N SER A 140 -1.68 -11.70 -13.90
CA SER A 140 -0.87 -11.78 -15.13
C SER A 140 0.14 -12.93 -15.12
N PHE A 141 0.23 -13.69 -14.03
CA PHE A 141 1.22 -14.76 -13.84
C PHE A 141 0.54 -16.12 -13.64
N GLU A 142 1.20 -17.17 -14.10
CA GLU A 142 0.79 -18.56 -13.79
C GLU A 142 1.35 -18.97 -12.43
N TYR A 143 0.56 -19.73 -11.67
CA TYR A 143 0.94 -20.13 -10.31
C TYR A 143 1.25 -21.61 -10.19
N SER A 144 2.36 -21.90 -9.52
CA SER A 144 2.59 -23.21 -8.93
C SER A 144 1.80 -23.36 -7.61
N PRO A 145 1.35 -24.56 -7.26
CA PRO A 145 0.78 -24.85 -5.94
C PRO A 145 1.85 -24.61 -4.85
N GLY A 146 1.41 -24.20 -3.65
CA GLY A 146 2.30 -23.88 -2.53
C GLY A 146 2.45 -22.38 -2.28
N LYS A 147 2.92 -22.00 -1.09
CA LYS A 147 3.05 -20.59 -0.70
C LYS A 147 4.32 -19.95 -1.25
N SER A 148 5.47 -20.57 -1.01
CA SER A 148 6.77 -20.08 -1.51
C SER A 148 6.91 -20.32 -3.01
N GLU A 149 6.47 -21.47 -3.51
CA GLU A 149 6.50 -21.86 -4.92
C GLU A 149 5.72 -20.87 -5.79
N ARG A 150 4.58 -20.38 -5.32
CA ARG A 150 3.80 -19.36 -6.02
C ARG A 150 4.58 -18.05 -6.17
N LEU A 151 5.23 -17.58 -5.10
CA LEU A 151 6.04 -16.36 -5.12
C LEU A 151 7.26 -16.53 -6.05
N VAL A 152 7.92 -17.67 -5.98
CA VAL A 152 9.04 -18.02 -6.87
C VAL A 152 8.59 -18.05 -8.34
N SER A 153 7.42 -18.65 -8.64
CA SER A 153 6.85 -18.65 -9.99
C SER A 153 6.66 -17.25 -10.54
N ILE A 154 6.12 -16.32 -9.75
CA ILE A 154 5.98 -14.91 -10.13
C ILE A 154 7.35 -14.27 -10.37
N CYS A 155 8.33 -14.47 -9.47
CA CYS A 155 9.68 -13.93 -9.62
C CYS A 155 10.33 -14.41 -10.94
N LYS A 156 10.21 -15.68 -11.27
CA LYS A 156 10.77 -16.26 -12.52
C LYS A 156 10.11 -15.66 -13.76
N GLN A 157 8.79 -15.62 -13.80
CA GLN A 157 8.04 -15.08 -14.94
C GLN A 157 8.28 -13.58 -15.15
N SER A 158 8.50 -12.82 -14.07
CA SER A 158 8.93 -11.42 -14.15
C SER A 158 10.41 -11.25 -14.52
N GLY A 159 11.20 -12.33 -14.62
CA GLY A 159 12.64 -12.28 -14.87
C GLY A 159 13.45 -11.73 -13.70
N ALA A 160 12.93 -11.82 -12.47
CA ALA A 160 13.61 -11.33 -11.29
C ALA A 160 14.67 -12.32 -10.78
N THR A 161 15.80 -11.77 -10.36
CA THR A 161 16.87 -12.52 -9.67
C THR A 161 16.92 -12.20 -8.18
N ARG A 162 16.13 -11.22 -7.72
CA ARG A 162 15.98 -10.83 -6.31
C ARG A 162 14.52 -10.64 -5.95
N TYR A 163 14.13 -11.18 -4.80
CA TYR A 163 12.82 -10.98 -4.19
C TYR A 163 12.97 -10.18 -2.90
N LEU A 164 12.44 -8.96 -2.89
CA LEU A 164 12.42 -8.10 -1.70
C LEU A 164 11.13 -8.33 -0.93
N SER A 165 11.23 -8.83 0.30
CA SER A 165 10.08 -9.16 1.15
C SER A 165 10.07 -8.37 2.46
N GLY A 166 8.88 -8.17 3.02
CA GLY A 166 8.73 -7.58 4.36
C GLY A 166 9.19 -8.55 5.46
N PRO A 167 9.67 -8.04 6.62
CA PRO A 167 10.24 -8.87 7.68
C PRO A 167 9.27 -9.89 8.27
N ALA A 168 7.95 -9.63 8.22
CA ALA A 168 6.94 -10.56 8.73
C ALA A 168 6.93 -11.90 7.97
N ALA A 169 7.37 -11.93 6.71
CA ALA A 169 7.40 -13.13 5.90
C ALA A 169 8.50 -14.12 6.32
N ARG A 170 9.49 -13.70 7.12
CA ARG A 170 10.54 -14.59 7.67
C ARG A 170 9.98 -15.81 8.42
N ASN A 171 8.79 -15.68 8.98
CA ASN A 171 8.18 -16.74 9.78
C ASN A 171 7.58 -17.88 8.95
N TYR A 172 7.40 -17.70 7.63
CA TYR A 172 6.72 -18.69 6.79
C TYR A 172 7.33 -18.86 5.39
N LEU A 173 8.27 -18.02 4.98
CA LEU A 173 8.92 -18.09 3.68
C LEU A 173 9.99 -19.19 3.71
N ASP A 174 9.96 -20.08 2.73
CA ASP A 174 11.02 -21.06 2.52
C ASP A 174 12.08 -20.49 1.55
N GLU A 175 13.17 -19.93 2.09
CA GLU A 175 14.24 -19.35 1.30
C GLU A 175 14.99 -20.38 0.42
N ALA A 176 14.99 -21.67 0.83
CA ALA A 176 15.63 -22.73 0.05
C ALA A 176 14.92 -22.92 -1.30
N THR A 177 13.60 -22.83 -1.34
CA THR A 177 12.81 -22.87 -2.58
C THR A 177 13.21 -21.74 -3.55
N PHE A 178 13.45 -20.54 -3.06
CA PHE A 178 13.93 -19.40 -3.88
C PHE A 178 15.35 -19.64 -4.39
N THR A 179 16.26 -20.06 -3.52
CA THR A 179 17.65 -20.31 -3.86
C THR A 179 17.79 -21.40 -4.93
N ALA A 180 17.02 -22.49 -4.82
CA ALA A 180 17.00 -23.57 -5.80
C ALA A 180 16.61 -23.10 -7.22
N GLU A 181 15.83 -22.04 -7.30
CA GLU A 181 15.37 -21.44 -8.56
C GLU A 181 16.16 -20.19 -8.96
N GLY A 182 17.29 -19.91 -8.29
CA GLY A 182 18.21 -18.81 -8.62
C GLY A 182 17.71 -17.44 -8.25
N VAL A 183 16.77 -17.34 -7.30
CA VAL A 183 16.22 -16.07 -6.79
C VAL A 183 16.75 -15.82 -5.38
N ALA A 184 17.47 -14.72 -5.16
CA ALA A 184 17.92 -14.31 -3.83
C ALA A 184 16.78 -13.61 -3.07
N VAL A 185 16.55 -13.99 -1.81
CA VAL A 185 15.60 -13.32 -0.92
C VAL A 185 16.31 -12.20 -0.17
N GLU A 186 15.77 -10.99 -0.22
CA GLU A 186 16.22 -9.84 0.54
C GLU A 186 15.09 -9.35 1.45
N TRP A 187 15.46 -8.84 2.64
CA TRP A 187 14.50 -8.39 3.64
C TRP A 187 14.48 -6.87 3.74
N PHE A 188 13.30 -6.30 3.47
CA PHE A 188 13.12 -4.87 3.59
C PHE A 188 13.20 -4.43 5.06
N ASP A 189 13.96 -3.37 5.33
CA ASP A 189 14.09 -2.79 6.66
C ASP A 189 13.25 -1.52 6.78
N TYR A 190 12.35 -1.50 7.75
CA TYR A 190 11.45 -0.38 8.05
C TYR A 190 11.96 0.52 9.17
N VAL A 191 13.20 0.36 9.64
CA VAL A 191 13.79 1.15 10.72
C VAL A 191 14.37 2.47 10.19
N GLY A 192 14.37 3.51 11.04
CA GLY A 192 15.11 4.75 10.79
C GLY A 192 14.40 5.78 9.89
N TYR A 193 13.08 5.71 9.79
CA TYR A 193 12.34 6.78 9.13
C TYR A 193 12.39 8.07 9.93
N PRO A 194 12.72 9.21 9.32
CA PRO A 194 12.69 10.50 10.00
C PRO A 194 11.25 10.91 10.35
N GLU A 195 11.12 11.66 11.42
CA GLU A 195 9.89 12.36 11.77
C GLU A 195 9.68 13.55 10.84
N TYR A 196 8.42 13.90 10.61
CA TYR A 196 7.99 15.07 9.85
C TYR A 196 6.97 15.88 10.65
N PRO A 197 6.78 17.16 10.33
CA PRO A 197 5.78 17.97 11.02
C PRO A 197 4.37 17.44 10.74
N GLN A 198 3.70 16.96 11.80
CA GLN A 198 2.30 16.54 11.77
C GLN A 198 1.43 17.61 12.40
N LEU A 199 0.16 17.75 11.97
CA LEU A 199 -0.73 18.79 12.48
C LEU A 199 -1.07 18.65 13.96
N TRP A 200 -1.11 17.41 14.49
CA TRP A 200 -1.73 17.15 15.78
C TRP A 200 -0.82 16.34 16.71
N GLY A 201 -0.71 16.80 17.96
CA GLY A 201 -0.08 16.05 19.06
C GLY A 201 1.36 15.57 18.80
N SER A 202 1.79 14.55 19.54
CA SER A 202 3.08 13.89 19.36
C SER A 202 3.16 13.13 18.06
N PHE A 203 4.37 12.93 17.51
CA PHE A 203 4.57 12.24 16.25
C PHE A 203 4.09 10.77 16.29
N GLU A 204 3.48 10.31 15.21
CA GLU A 204 3.02 8.94 15.02
C GLU A 204 3.42 8.42 13.64
N HIS A 205 4.30 7.41 13.61
CA HIS A 205 4.75 6.79 12.35
C HIS A 205 3.66 5.97 11.65
N ALA A 206 2.82 5.29 12.44
CA ALA A 206 1.93 4.27 11.92
C ALA A 206 0.56 4.84 11.49
N VAL A 207 0.60 5.84 10.62
CA VAL A 207 -0.56 6.45 9.95
C VAL A 207 -0.42 6.33 8.43
N THR A 208 -1.53 6.56 7.73
CA THR A 208 -1.52 6.63 6.26
C THR A 208 -0.48 7.62 5.73
N ILE A 209 0.09 7.33 4.57
CA ILE A 209 0.98 8.28 3.87
C ILE A 209 0.30 9.62 3.56
N LEU A 210 -1.03 9.67 3.49
CA LEU A 210 -1.76 10.92 3.27
C LEU A 210 -1.45 11.98 4.32
N ASP A 211 -1.16 11.57 5.56
CA ASP A 211 -0.70 12.47 6.63
C ASP A 211 0.60 13.19 6.22
N LEU A 212 1.59 12.43 5.75
CA LEU A 212 2.85 12.97 5.23
C LEU A 212 2.62 13.88 4.01
N LEU A 213 1.79 13.45 3.06
CA LEU A 213 1.55 14.21 1.83
C LEU A 213 0.83 15.52 2.11
N PHE A 214 -0.19 15.54 2.97
CA PHE A 214 -0.88 16.76 3.37
C PHE A 214 0.04 17.73 4.12
N CYS A 215 0.93 17.22 4.97
CA CYS A 215 1.81 18.06 5.78
C CYS A 215 3.06 18.56 5.03
N CYS A 216 3.63 17.75 4.14
CA CYS A 216 4.93 18.00 3.51
C CYS A 216 4.88 18.13 1.98
N GLY A 217 3.81 17.71 1.31
CA GLY A 217 3.64 17.82 -0.13
C GLY A 217 4.83 17.32 -0.93
N PRO A 218 5.39 18.13 -1.87
CA PRO A 218 6.55 17.75 -2.67
C PRO A 218 7.82 17.46 -1.87
N ALA A 219 7.91 17.87 -0.61
CA ALA A 219 9.03 17.54 0.28
C ALA A 219 8.88 16.16 0.96
N ALA A 220 7.78 15.45 0.74
CA ALA A 220 7.55 14.12 1.32
C ALA A 220 8.70 13.12 1.12
N PRO A 221 9.40 13.08 -0.06
CA PRO A 221 10.56 12.21 -0.26
C PRO A 221 11.68 12.38 0.78
N GLN A 222 11.86 13.58 1.34
CA GLN A 222 12.88 13.83 2.38
C GLN A 222 12.64 13.03 3.67
N TYR A 223 11.42 12.55 3.88
CA TYR A 223 11.00 11.74 5.02
C TYR A 223 10.82 10.26 4.67
N MET A 224 11.30 9.86 3.49
CA MET A 224 11.30 8.52 2.94
C MET A 224 12.74 8.06 2.70
N ARG A 225 12.96 6.79 2.41
CA ARG A 225 14.33 6.22 2.28
C ARG A 225 14.69 5.88 0.84
N TYR A 226 13.72 5.50 0.03
CA TYR A 226 13.93 5.03 -1.35
C TYR A 226 13.25 5.90 -2.39
N VAL A 227 12.24 6.68 -2.02
CA VAL A 227 11.65 7.71 -2.88
C VAL A 227 12.62 8.89 -2.96
N LYS A 228 12.96 9.35 -4.17
CA LYS A 228 13.97 10.39 -4.44
C LYS A 228 13.34 11.57 -5.17
#